data_8a2a9a9cd5d4ea7ab6ce060850dd927c
#
_entry.id   8a2a9a9cd5d4ea7ab6ce060850dd927c
#
_cell.length_a   1.000
_cell.length_b   1.000
_cell.length_c   1.000
_cell.angle_alpha   90.00
_cell.angle_beta   90.00
_cell.angle_gamma   90.00
#
_symmetry.space_group_name_H-M   'P 1'
#
loop_
_entity.id
_entity.type
_entity.pdbx_description
1 polymer ?
#
loop_
_entity_poly.entity_id
_entity_poly.type
_entity_poly.pdbx_seq_one_letter_code
_entity_poly.pdbx_strand_id
1 'polypeptide(L)'
;MPVIWLIDAYRAGERGQVRALADALGWPCETKTLRYRKHVVLPHVLGRTTLRGIDAASAASLQAPWPDLVISSGVRNEPVCRWIREQSGGQARYVHVGRPWASLDSFDLVITTPQYRVPEEPNVVNNTLTLHSITPERLAQARREWAPTFQALPQPRIAVIAGGDSGPFTFGAGAAARLGREAS
;
A
#
# COMPACT_ATOMS: atom_id res chain seq x y z
N MET A 1 -21.34 -11.78 5.22
CA MET A 1 -20.29 -10.76 5.41
C MET A 1 -19.60 -10.57 4.07
N PRO A 2 -19.26 -9.34 3.68
CA PRO A 2 -18.56 -9.11 2.43
C PRO A 2 -17.17 -9.75 2.44
N VAL A 3 -16.75 -10.23 1.27
CA VAL A 3 -15.43 -10.83 1.05
C VAL A 3 -14.50 -9.80 0.42
N ILE A 4 -13.32 -9.62 1.03
CA ILE A 4 -12.31 -8.69 0.53
C ILE A 4 -11.19 -9.45 -0.14
N TRP A 5 -10.77 -8.99 -1.32
CA TRP A 5 -9.46 -9.33 -1.87
C TRP A 5 -8.49 -8.19 -1.66
N LEU A 6 -7.39 -8.49 -0.96
CA LEU A 6 -6.23 -7.59 -0.89
C LEU A 6 -5.27 -7.96 -2.00
N ILE A 7 -5.10 -7.08 -2.97
CA ILE A 7 -4.05 -7.25 -3.97
C ILE A 7 -2.77 -6.69 -3.38
N ASP A 8 -1.84 -7.56 -3.05
CA ASP A 8 -0.63 -7.22 -2.30
C ASP A 8 0.21 -6.18 -3.08
N ALA A 9 0.66 -5.15 -2.37
CA ALA A 9 1.40 -4.07 -2.98
C ALA A 9 2.89 -4.43 -3.12
N TYR A 10 3.52 -3.92 -4.17
CA TYR A 10 4.94 -4.17 -4.45
C TYR A 10 5.86 -3.61 -3.36
N ARG A 11 5.56 -2.41 -2.85
CA ARG A 11 6.37 -1.74 -1.82
C ARG A 11 5.87 -2.06 -0.42
N ALA A 12 6.80 -2.27 0.51
CA ALA A 12 6.48 -2.63 1.89
C ALA A 12 5.59 -1.60 2.60
N GLY A 13 5.83 -0.29 2.39
CA GLY A 13 5.02 0.78 2.96
C GLY A 13 3.58 0.81 2.43
N GLU A 14 3.40 0.60 1.12
CA GLU A 14 2.08 0.48 0.49
C GLU A 14 1.33 -0.74 1.03
N ARG A 15 2.02 -1.87 1.18
CA ARG A 15 1.48 -3.12 1.73
C ARG A 15 1.00 -2.95 3.17
N GLY A 16 1.78 -2.24 3.99
CA GLY A 16 1.39 -1.92 5.36
C GLY A 16 0.09 -1.12 5.45
N GLN A 17 -0.10 -0.15 4.57
CA GLN A 17 -1.31 0.68 4.53
C GLN A 17 -2.56 -0.12 4.12
N VAL A 18 -2.44 -0.96 3.08
CA VAL A 18 -3.54 -1.82 2.60
C VAL A 18 -3.97 -2.80 3.69
N ARG A 19 -3.02 -3.41 4.40
CA ARG A 19 -3.30 -4.31 5.52
C ARG A 19 -3.94 -3.58 6.69
N ALA A 20 -3.44 -2.40 7.05
CA ALA A 20 -4.02 -1.61 8.14
C ALA A 20 -5.49 -1.27 7.88
N LEU A 21 -5.85 -0.97 6.62
CA LEU A 21 -7.24 -0.74 6.24
C LEU A 21 -8.10 -2.01 6.39
N ALA A 22 -7.61 -3.14 5.90
CA ALA A 22 -8.33 -4.41 5.99
C ALA A 22 -8.53 -4.86 7.43
N ASP A 23 -7.51 -4.74 8.26
CA ASP A 23 -7.58 -5.07 9.69
C ASP A 23 -8.61 -4.18 10.41
N ALA A 24 -8.67 -2.88 10.05
CA ALA A 24 -9.64 -1.96 10.63
C ALA A 24 -11.09 -2.26 10.22
N LEU A 25 -11.30 -2.79 9.00
CA LEU A 25 -12.63 -3.22 8.55
C LEU A 25 -13.12 -4.49 9.26
N GLY A 26 -12.20 -5.38 9.67
CA GLY A 26 -12.52 -6.61 10.37
C GLY A 26 -13.35 -7.62 9.57
N TRP A 27 -13.37 -7.51 8.23
CA TRP A 27 -14.10 -8.41 7.35
C TRP A 27 -13.21 -9.56 6.86
N PRO A 28 -13.79 -10.71 6.45
CA PRO A 28 -13.02 -11.78 5.83
C PRO A 28 -12.19 -11.28 4.65
N CYS A 29 -10.90 -11.56 4.68
CA CYS A 29 -9.96 -11.01 3.72
C CYS A 29 -9.06 -12.10 3.15
N GLU A 30 -8.96 -12.18 1.83
CA GLU A 30 -8.03 -13.03 1.11
C GLU A 30 -6.94 -12.18 0.45
N THR A 31 -5.67 -12.46 0.77
CA THR A 31 -4.54 -11.77 0.15
C THR A 31 -4.14 -12.47 -1.15
N LYS A 32 -4.18 -11.74 -2.26
CA LYS A 32 -3.70 -12.17 -3.57
C LYS A 32 -2.32 -11.56 -3.82
N THR A 33 -1.29 -12.39 -3.83
CA THR A 33 0.09 -11.97 -4.15
C THR A 33 0.35 -12.16 -5.63
N LEU A 34 0.65 -11.07 -6.34
CA LEU A 34 0.85 -11.08 -7.78
C LEU A 34 2.34 -10.97 -8.13
N ARG A 35 2.78 -11.80 -9.08
CA ARG A 35 4.12 -11.72 -9.66
C ARG A 35 4.08 -10.98 -10.98
N TYR A 36 4.75 -9.82 -11.02
CA TYR A 36 4.77 -8.95 -12.19
C TYR A 36 5.90 -9.32 -13.14
N ARG A 37 5.57 -9.32 -14.44
CA ARG A 37 6.55 -9.44 -15.53
C ARG A 37 7.34 -8.15 -15.68
N LYS A 38 8.49 -8.22 -16.33
CA LYS A 38 9.22 -7.03 -16.77
C LYS A 38 8.34 -6.20 -17.75
N HIS A 39 8.46 -4.88 -17.71
CA HIS A 39 7.72 -3.96 -18.61
C HIS A 39 6.21 -3.81 -18.37
N VAL A 40 5.76 -3.83 -17.10
CA VAL A 40 4.34 -3.64 -16.73
C VAL A 40 3.78 -2.22 -16.90
N VAL A 41 4.61 -1.25 -17.29
CA VAL A 41 4.17 0.16 -17.44
C VAL A 41 3.25 0.34 -18.65
N LEU A 42 3.44 -0.45 -19.71
CA LEU A 42 2.68 -0.32 -20.95
C LEU A 42 1.14 -0.42 -20.78
N PRO A 43 0.59 -1.35 -19.97
CA PRO A 43 -0.85 -1.40 -19.73
C PRO A 43 -1.42 -0.13 -19.11
N HIS A 44 -0.65 0.58 -18.28
CA HIS A 44 -1.08 1.86 -17.68
C HIS A 44 -1.13 2.97 -18.72
N VAL A 45 -0.08 3.09 -19.53
CA VAL A 45 -0.01 4.11 -20.59
C VAL A 45 -1.14 3.94 -21.61
N LEU A 46 -1.55 2.68 -21.86
CA LEU A 46 -2.66 2.37 -22.78
C LEU A 46 -4.04 2.39 -22.09
N GLY A 47 -4.13 2.69 -20.80
CA GLY A 47 -5.39 2.74 -20.03
C GLY A 47 -6.19 1.43 -20.04
N ARG A 48 -5.55 0.28 -20.31
CA ARG A 48 -6.23 -1.01 -20.47
C ARG A 48 -6.36 -1.75 -19.16
N THR A 49 -7.50 -2.39 -18.96
CA THR A 49 -7.70 -3.43 -17.97
C THR A 49 -7.13 -4.75 -18.52
N THR A 50 -6.20 -5.38 -17.80
CA THR A 50 -5.52 -6.55 -18.34
C THR A 50 -4.71 -7.31 -17.28
N LEU A 51 -4.61 -8.63 -17.45
CA LEU A 51 -3.71 -9.50 -16.69
C LEU A 51 -2.34 -9.72 -17.36
N ARG A 52 -2.07 -9.11 -18.52
CA ARG A 52 -0.82 -9.33 -19.27
C ARG A 52 0.43 -8.91 -18.49
N GLY A 53 0.28 -8.03 -17.49
CA GLY A 53 1.38 -7.59 -16.63
C GLY A 53 1.84 -8.59 -15.59
N ILE A 54 1.05 -9.65 -15.30
CA ILE A 54 1.34 -10.67 -14.29
C ILE A 54 1.66 -12.02 -14.94
N ASP A 55 2.25 -12.94 -14.15
CA ASP A 55 2.52 -14.31 -14.63
C ASP A 55 1.24 -15.17 -14.68
N ALA A 56 1.34 -16.33 -15.32
CA ALA A 56 0.19 -17.22 -15.51
C ALA A 56 -0.36 -17.77 -14.18
N ALA A 57 0.51 -18.05 -13.21
CA ALA A 57 0.10 -18.55 -11.90
C ALA A 57 -0.70 -17.49 -11.11
N SER A 58 -0.23 -16.24 -11.13
CA SER A 58 -0.96 -15.09 -10.54
C SER A 58 -2.30 -14.88 -11.24
N ALA A 59 -2.34 -14.94 -12.58
CA ALA A 59 -3.58 -14.81 -13.32
C ALA A 59 -4.58 -15.93 -12.98
N ALA A 60 -4.12 -17.17 -12.86
CA ALA A 60 -4.94 -18.32 -12.51
C ALA A 60 -5.52 -18.26 -11.08
N SER A 61 -4.92 -17.48 -10.18
CA SER A 61 -5.45 -17.27 -8.81
C SER A 61 -6.62 -16.29 -8.75
N LEU A 62 -6.90 -15.58 -9.84
CA LEU A 62 -7.96 -14.57 -9.94
C LEU A 62 -9.18 -15.18 -10.64
N GLN A 63 -9.98 -15.95 -9.91
CA GLN A 63 -11.16 -16.65 -10.40
C GLN A 63 -12.36 -16.42 -9.48
N ALA A 64 -13.57 -16.59 -10.05
CA ALA A 64 -14.80 -16.61 -9.25
C ALA A 64 -14.75 -17.68 -8.14
N PRO A 65 -15.46 -17.46 -7.00
CA PRO A 65 -16.35 -16.34 -6.75
C PRO A 65 -15.59 -15.02 -6.58
N TRP A 66 -16.13 -13.96 -7.21
CA TRP A 66 -15.53 -12.64 -7.15
C TRP A 66 -15.74 -11.99 -5.77
N PRO A 67 -14.82 -11.12 -5.31
CA PRO A 67 -14.97 -10.42 -4.04
C PRO A 67 -16.03 -9.32 -4.14
N ASP A 68 -16.57 -8.91 -2.99
CA ASP A 68 -17.38 -7.70 -2.88
C ASP A 68 -16.52 -6.43 -2.94
N LEU A 69 -15.29 -6.53 -2.45
CA LEU A 69 -14.37 -5.41 -2.35
C LEU A 69 -12.95 -5.83 -2.72
N VAL A 70 -12.31 -5.04 -3.57
CA VAL A 70 -10.88 -5.13 -3.88
C VAL A 70 -10.19 -3.94 -3.24
N ILE A 71 -9.18 -4.18 -2.40
CA ILE A 71 -8.35 -3.14 -1.82
C ILE A 71 -6.93 -3.32 -2.34
N SER A 72 -6.34 -2.24 -2.82
CA SER A 72 -4.98 -2.27 -3.36
C SER A 72 -4.25 -0.93 -3.22
N SER A 73 -2.96 -0.96 -3.44
CA SER A 73 -2.08 0.20 -3.57
C SER A 73 -1.04 -0.04 -4.66
N GLY A 74 -0.53 1.04 -5.21
CA GLY A 74 0.51 1.03 -6.22
C GLY A 74 0.00 0.80 -7.63
N VAL A 75 0.58 1.56 -8.54
CA VAL A 75 0.16 1.68 -9.95
C VAL A 75 0.17 0.36 -10.73
N ARG A 76 1.01 -0.60 -10.34
CA ARG A 76 1.09 -1.90 -11.03
C ARG A 76 -0.17 -2.75 -10.84
N ASN A 77 -0.86 -2.57 -9.73
CA ASN A 77 -2.07 -3.30 -9.40
C ASN A 77 -3.31 -2.78 -10.14
N GLU A 78 -3.34 -1.52 -10.54
CA GLU A 78 -4.53 -0.88 -11.10
C GLU A 78 -5.16 -1.62 -12.29
N PRO A 79 -4.41 -2.04 -13.33
CA PRO A 79 -4.99 -2.78 -14.44
C PRO A 79 -5.64 -4.10 -14.02
N VAL A 80 -5.05 -4.77 -13.03
CA VAL A 80 -5.54 -6.06 -12.52
C VAL A 80 -6.81 -5.84 -11.69
N CYS A 81 -6.82 -4.86 -10.79
CA CYS A 81 -7.99 -4.56 -9.96
C CYS A 81 -9.20 -4.13 -10.80
N ARG A 82 -8.97 -3.31 -11.82
CA ARG A 82 -10.01 -2.92 -12.78
C ARG A 82 -10.51 -4.11 -13.60
N TRP A 83 -9.61 -5.03 -13.98
CA TRP A 83 -10.00 -6.27 -14.63
C TRP A 83 -10.88 -7.14 -13.72
N ILE A 84 -10.56 -7.29 -12.43
CA ILE A 84 -11.39 -8.02 -11.46
C ILE A 84 -12.79 -7.39 -11.39
N ARG A 85 -12.88 -6.06 -11.34
CA ARG A 85 -14.14 -5.33 -11.35
C ARG A 85 -14.96 -5.63 -12.61
N GLU A 86 -14.36 -5.63 -13.79
CA GLU A 86 -15.01 -5.98 -15.05
C GLU A 86 -15.52 -7.43 -15.05
N GLN A 87 -14.69 -8.39 -14.61
CA GLN A 87 -15.06 -9.81 -14.57
C GLN A 87 -16.18 -10.09 -13.57
N SER A 88 -16.29 -9.32 -12.52
CA SER A 88 -17.41 -9.40 -11.56
C SER A 88 -18.72 -8.78 -12.09
N GLY A 89 -18.76 -8.29 -13.33
CA GLY A 89 -19.88 -7.54 -13.86
C GLY A 89 -20.10 -6.19 -13.16
N GLY A 90 -19.04 -5.60 -12.61
CA GLY A 90 -19.07 -4.34 -11.88
C GLY A 90 -19.53 -4.45 -10.42
N GLN A 91 -19.75 -5.65 -9.91
CA GLN A 91 -20.18 -5.87 -8.52
C GLN A 91 -19.05 -5.62 -7.52
N ALA A 92 -17.83 -6.06 -7.83
CA ALA A 92 -16.68 -5.81 -6.98
C ALA A 92 -16.33 -4.30 -6.95
N ARG A 93 -16.39 -3.71 -5.76
CA ARG A 93 -15.95 -2.32 -5.55
C ARG A 93 -14.43 -2.27 -5.49
N TYR A 94 -13.83 -1.18 -6.01
CA TYR A 94 -12.39 -1.00 -6.00
C TYR A 94 -11.97 0.21 -5.17
N VAL A 95 -11.24 -0.06 -4.07
CA VAL A 95 -10.60 0.94 -3.22
C VAL A 95 -9.10 0.97 -3.48
N HIS A 96 -8.60 2.14 -3.85
CA HIS A 96 -7.17 2.38 -4.07
C HIS A 96 -6.57 3.21 -2.95
N VAL A 97 -5.42 2.79 -2.41
CA VAL A 97 -4.68 3.51 -1.38
C VAL A 97 -3.42 4.13 -1.98
N GLY A 98 -3.28 5.45 -1.85
CA GLY A 98 -2.16 6.22 -2.38
C GLY A 98 -2.53 7.04 -3.61
N ARG A 99 -1.54 7.29 -4.49
CA ARG A 99 -1.76 8.04 -5.72
C ARG A 99 -2.01 7.10 -6.90
N PRO A 100 -3.21 7.14 -7.51
CA PRO A 100 -3.48 6.38 -8.73
C PRO A 100 -2.83 7.04 -9.96
N TRP A 101 -2.65 6.25 -11.02
CA TRP A 101 -2.29 6.73 -12.36
C TRP A 101 -3.49 6.75 -13.31
N ALA A 102 -4.46 5.85 -13.11
CA ALA A 102 -5.70 5.87 -13.87
C ALA A 102 -6.56 7.06 -13.45
N SER A 103 -7.54 7.41 -14.29
CA SER A 103 -8.54 8.44 -13.99
C SER A 103 -9.31 8.09 -12.71
N LEU A 104 -9.65 9.10 -11.88
CA LEU A 104 -10.26 8.92 -10.56
C LEU A 104 -11.64 8.24 -10.64
N ASP A 105 -12.37 8.40 -11.71
CA ASP A 105 -13.66 7.73 -12.00
C ASP A 105 -13.53 6.20 -12.19
N SER A 106 -12.30 5.71 -12.37
CA SER A 106 -12.03 4.26 -12.43
C SER A 106 -12.09 3.56 -11.08
N PHE A 107 -12.20 4.30 -10.00
CA PHE A 107 -12.20 3.80 -8.62
C PHE A 107 -13.51 4.13 -7.92
N ASP A 108 -13.98 3.24 -7.05
CA ASP A 108 -15.11 3.55 -6.18
C ASP A 108 -14.67 4.44 -5.01
N LEU A 109 -13.41 4.30 -4.55
CA LEU A 109 -12.81 5.13 -3.53
C LEU A 109 -11.29 5.20 -3.70
N VAL A 110 -10.73 6.39 -3.54
CA VAL A 110 -9.30 6.63 -3.43
C VAL A 110 -9.00 7.20 -2.05
N ILE A 111 -8.17 6.50 -1.27
CA ILE A 111 -7.69 6.98 0.04
C ILE A 111 -6.25 7.47 -0.15
N THR A 112 -6.03 8.75 0.07
CA THR A 112 -4.76 9.40 -0.22
C THR A 112 -4.30 10.32 0.92
N THR A 113 -3.18 11.00 0.73
CA THR A 113 -2.65 12.02 1.66
C THR A 113 -2.20 13.25 0.89
N PRO A 114 -2.10 14.43 1.53
CA PRO A 114 -1.76 15.70 0.87
C PRO A 114 -0.46 15.67 0.06
N GLN A 115 0.51 14.84 0.46
CA GLN A 115 1.79 14.69 -0.25
C GLN A 115 1.64 14.25 -1.71
N TYR A 116 0.55 13.54 -2.03
CA TYR A 116 0.30 13.03 -3.38
C TYR A 116 -0.41 14.02 -4.30
N ARG A 117 -0.97 15.10 -3.75
CA ARG A 117 -1.66 16.16 -4.51
C ARG A 117 -2.69 15.59 -5.48
N VAL A 118 -3.48 14.63 -5.01
CA VAL A 118 -4.62 14.10 -5.77
C VAL A 118 -5.72 15.14 -5.73
N PRO A 119 -6.41 15.43 -6.86
CA PRO A 119 -7.55 16.34 -6.87
C PRO A 119 -8.63 15.94 -5.87
N GLU A 120 -9.37 16.93 -5.37
CA GLU A 120 -10.54 16.70 -4.53
C GLU A 120 -11.71 16.30 -5.42
N GLU A 121 -12.21 15.07 -5.23
CA GLU A 121 -13.35 14.50 -5.94
C GLU A 121 -14.26 13.77 -4.95
N PRO A 122 -15.54 13.54 -5.26
CA PRO A 122 -16.47 12.88 -4.34
C PRO A 122 -16.04 11.49 -3.86
N ASN A 123 -15.22 10.80 -4.66
CA ASN A 123 -14.67 9.48 -4.34
C ASN A 123 -13.22 9.53 -3.83
N VAL A 124 -12.73 10.71 -3.39
CA VAL A 124 -11.38 10.87 -2.84
C VAL A 124 -11.46 11.26 -1.36
N VAL A 125 -10.85 10.44 -0.51
CA VAL A 125 -10.63 10.75 0.90
C VAL A 125 -9.17 11.11 1.11
N ASN A 126 -8.94 12.35 1.52
CA ASN A 126 -7.60 12.89 1.76
C ASN A 126 -7.30 12.88 3.26
N ASN A 127 -6.62 11.85 3.74
CA ASN A 127 -6.23 11.73 5.14
C ASN A 127 -5.02 12.61 5.46
N THR A 128 -4.95 13.14 6.67
CA THR A 128 -3.79 13.91 7.16
C THR A 128 -2.52 13.07 7.19
N LEU A 129 -2.63 11.78 7.57
CA LEU A 129 -1.53 10.82 7.67
C LEU A 129 -1.82 9.58 6.83
N THR A 130 -0.75 8.86 6.48
CA THR A 130 -0.85 7.54 5.85
C THR A 130 -1.52 6.54 6.80
N LEU A 131 -2.25 5.59 6.24
CA LEU A 131 -2.82 4.49 7.01
C LEU A 131 -1.71 3.67 7.66
N HIS A 132 -1.91 3.28 8.92
CA HIS A 132 -0.93 2.50 9.69
C HIS A 132 -1.61 1.61 10.72
N SER A 133 -0.92 0.57 11.14
CA SER A 133 -1.37 -0.37 12.16
C SER A 133 -0.87 -0.03 13.57
N ILE A 134 -0.43 1.19 13.81
CA ILE A 134 0.04 1.64 15.13
C ILE A 134 -1.19 2.01 15.96
N THR A 135 -1.40 1.27 17.06
CA THR A 135 -2.47 1.52 18.02
C THR A 135 -1.88 1.87 19.40
N PRO A 136 -2.67 2.47 20.30
CA PRO A 136 -2.23 2.72 21.68
C PRO A 136 -1.74 1.46 22.39
N GLU A 137 -2.40 0.30 22.17
CA GLU A 137 -2.05 -0.98 22.76
C GLU A 137 -0.69 -1.47 22.23
N ARG A 138 -0.45 -1.37 20.93
CA ARG A 138 0.85 -1.73 20.33
C ARG A 138 1.98 -0.82 20.82
N LEU A 139 1.71 0.47 20.99
CA LEU A 139 2.69 1.40 21.57
C LEU A 139 2.97 1.04 23.04
N ALA A 140 1.94 0.73 23.83
CA ALA A 140 2.11 0.31 25.22
C ALA A 140 2.89 -1.01 25.33
N GLN A 141 2.64 -1.96 24.44
CA GLN A 141 3.38 -3.21 24.37
C GLN A 141 4.85 -2.97 24.02
N ALA A 142 5.12 -2.23 22.95
CA ALA A 142 6.49 -1.89 22.53
C ALA A 142 7.25 -1.14 23.62
N ARG A 143 6.58 -0.23 24.34
CA ARG A 143 7.18 0.48 25.49
C ARG A 143 7.62 -0.50 26.58
N ARG A 144 6.80 -1.48 26.94
CA ARG A 144 7.16 -2.52 27.95
C ARG A 144 8.33 -3.37 27.47
N GLU A 145 8.31 -3.77 26.22
CA GLU A 145 9.33 -4.63 25.62
C GLU A 145 10.68 -3.93 25.52
N TRP A 146 10.71 -2.69 25.05
CA TRP A 146 11.94 -1.97 24.74
C TRP A 146 12.47 -1.08 25.86
N ALA A 147 11.65 -0.79 26.91
CA ALA A 147 12.06 0.06 28.02
C ALA A 147 13.37 -0.40 28.69
N PRO A 148 13.60 -1.70 28.97
CA PRO A 148 14.84 -2.16 29.58
C PRO A 148 16.07 -1.89 28.70
N THR A 149 15.93 -2.07 27.39
CA THR A 149 17.01 -1.84 26.40
C THR A 149 17.47 -0.39 26.38
N PHE A 150 16.51 0.55 26.48
CA PHE A 150 16.82 1.98 26.38
C PHE A 150 16.99 2.67 27.73
N GLN A 151 16.78 1.96 28.85
CA GLN A 151 16.83 2.54 30.20
C GLN A 151 18.21 3.13 30.54
N ALA A 152 19.29 2.51 30.06
CA ALA A 152 20.66 2.93 30.29
C ALA A 152 21.08 4.16 29.43
N LEU A 153 20.31 4.55 28.43
CA LEU A 153 20.65 5.70 27.59
C LEU A 153 20.36 7.02 28.32
N PRO A 154 21.25 8.05 28.16
CA PRO A 154 21.04 9.36 28.75
C PRO A 154 19.78 10.04 28.24
N GLN A 155 19.30 11.02 28.98
CA GLN A 155 18.17 11.87 28.61
C GLN A 155 18.69 13.24 28.13
N PRO A 156 18.01 13.91 27.16
CA PRO A 156 16.85 13.40 26.41
C PRO A 156 17.26 12.33 25.38
N ARG A 157 16.37 11.37 25.13
CA ARG A 157 16.59 10.37 24.09
C ARG A 157 16.09 10.89 22.75
N ILE A 158 16.96 10.88 21.74
CA ILE A 158 16.65 11.30 20.38
C ILE A 158 16.68 10.07 19.48
N ALA A 159 15.60 9.83 18.76
CA ALA A 159 15.54 8.78 17.75
C ALA A 159 15.82 9.35 16.37
N VAL A 160 16.83 8.82 15.69
CA VAL A 160 17.11 9.15 14.29
C VAL A 160 16.58 8.01 13.42
N ILE A 161 15.57 8.31 12.58
CA ILE A 161 14.97 7.33 11.68
C ILE A 161 15.57 7.52 10.29
N ALA A 162 16.39 6.56 9.87
CA ALA A 162 16.97 6.52 8.53
C ALA A 162 16.15 5.62 7.62
N GLY A 163 15.75 6.15 6.46
CA GLY A 163 15.08 5.39 5.41
C GLY A 163 16.07 4.69 4.48
N GLY A 164 15.58 3.70 3.72
CA GLY A 164 16.33 3.05 2.64
C GLY A 164 16.11 3.71 1.28
N ASP A 165 16.43 2.96 0.22
CA ASP A 165 16.23 3.38 -1.16
C ASP A 165 14.76 3.56 -1.51
N SER A 166 14.44 4.60 -2.27
CA SER A 166 13.08 4.86 -2.74
C SER A 166 13.06 5.47 -4.13
N GLY A 167 12.58 4.73 -5.12
CA GLY A 167 12.56 5.15 -6.50
C GLY A 167 13.97 5.47 -7.05
N PRO A 168 14.22 6.68 -7.54
CA PRO A 168 15.55 7.08 -8.03
C PRO A 168 16.52 7.47 -6.91
N PHE A 169 16.06 7.55 -5.66
CA PHE A 169 16.88 7.97 -4.52
C PHE A 169 17.51 6.77 -3.82
N THR A 170 18.81 6.85 -3.58
CA THR A 170 19.57 5.81 -2.85
C THR A 170 20.12 6.37 -1.55
N PHE A 171 20.06 5.54 -0.49
CA PHE A 171 20.69 5.83 0.80
C PHE A 171 21.91 4.93 0.99
N GLY A 172 22.97 5.23 0.24
CA GLY A 172 24.21 4.45 0.26
C GLY A 172 25.13 4.76 1.46
N ALA A 173 26.24 4.04 1.56
CA ALA A 173 27.20 4.13 2.67
C ALA A 173 27.69 5.56 2.97
N GLY A 174 27.93 6.37 1.91
CA GLY A 174 28.35 7.76 2.08
C GLY A 174 27.31 8.64 2.75
N ALA A 175 26.02 8.48 2.38
CA ALA A 175 24.92 9.22 3.00
C ALA A 175 24.70 8.76 4.46
N ALA A 176 24.81 7.46 4.73
CA ALA A 176 24.71 6.91 6.07
C ALA A 176 25.84 7.42 6.98
N ALA A 177 27.08 7.44 6.49
CA ALA A 177 28.22 7.95 7.25
C ALA A 177 28.09 9.46 7.53
N ARG A 178 27.57 10.25 6.57
CA ARG A 178 27.29 11.67 6.79
C ARG A 178 26.22 11.86 7.86
N LEU A 179 25.08 11.17 7.74
CA LEU A 179 24.03 11.22 8.75
C LEU A 179 24.53 10.88 10.14
N GLY A 180 25.35 9.82 10.27
CA GLY A 180 25.95 9.43 11.55
C GLY A 180 26.81 10.54 12.16
N ARG A 181 27.61 11.26 11.35
CA ARG A 181 28.41 12.39 11.84
C ARG A 181 27.59 13.62 12.23
N GLU A 182 26.48 13.86 11.52
CA GLU A 182 25.61 15.02 11.78
C GLU A 182 24.65 14.78 12.95
N ALA A 183 24.42 13.52 13.32
CA ALA A 183 23.52 13.12 14.40
C ALA A 183 24.24 12.81 15.73
N SER A 184 25.58 12.75 15.75
CA SER A 184 26.39 12.54 16.95
C SER A 184 26.88 13.88 17.52
#